data_3ef2a90d9f71570ca40cd842e6535e97
#
_entry.id   3ef2a90d9f71570ca40cd842e6535e97
#
_cell.length_a   1.000
_cell.length_b   1.000
_cell.length_c   1.000
_cell.angle_alpha   90.00
_cell.angle_beta   90.00
_cell.angle_gamma   90.00
#
_symmetry.space_group_name_H-M   'P 1'
#
loop_
_entity.id
_entity.type
_entity.pdbx_description
1 polymer ?
#
loop_
_entity_poly.entity_id
_entity_poly.type
_entity_poly.pdbx_seq_one_letter_code
_entity_poly.pdbx_strand_id
1 'polypeptide(L)'
;LAAAIVGHADAIVTFNLKDFPDAIMRGHNIEVVHPDDFLVAQHEFAPIRMLSVVKENRARLRKPPRSAAELIATYEAQGLPQLGKLLRSAIASL
;
A
#
# COMPACT_ATOMS: atom_id res chain seq x y z
N LEU A 1 0.57 0.06 -16.22
CA LEU A 1 0.09 1.15 -15.39
C LEU A 1 -0.56 0.63 -14.12
N ALA A 2 0.07 0.88 -12.99
CA ALA A 2 -0.45 0.46 -11.69
C ALA A 2 -1.28 1.59 -11.09
N ALA A 3 -2.56 1.63 -11.40
CA ALA A 3 -3.48 2.62 -10.86
C ALA A 3 -4.80 1.95 -10.50
N ALA A 4 -5.42 2.39 -9.42
CA ALA A 4 -6.73 1.93 -8.99
C ALA A 4 -7.60 3.11 -8.60
N ILE A 5 -8.88 3.05 -8.97
CA ILE A 5 -9.87 4.06 -8.58
C ILE A 5 -10.57 3.55 -7.33
N VAL A 6 -10.63 4.39 -6.30
CA VAL A 6 -11.26 4.03 -5.02
C VAL A 6 -12.31 5.08 -4.64
N GLY A 7 -13.32 4.67 -3.88
CA GLY A 7 -14.33 5.56 -3.34
C GLY A 7 -15.09 6.35 -4.39
N HIS A 8 -15.91 5.71 -5.19
CA HIS A 8 -16.75 6.38 -6.21
C HIS A 8 -15.97 7.27 -7.19
N ALA A 9 -14.73 6.88 -7.51
CA ALA A 9 -13.83 7.64 -8.38
C ALA A 9 -13.36 8.97 -7.80
N ASP A 10 -13.37 9.12 -6.49
CA ASP A 10 -12.89 10.35 -5.84
C ASP A 10 -11.36 10.37 -5.72
N ALA A 11 -10.71 9.22 -5.83
CA ALA A 11 -9.26 9.12 -5.73
C ALA A 11 -8.70 8.09 -6.71
N ILE A 12 -7.49 8.36 -7.19
CA ILE A 12 -6.70 7.41 -7.99
C ILE A 12 -5.44 7.08 -7.19
N VAL A 13 -5.20 5.78 -6.96
CA VAL A 13 -4.00 5.28 -6.31
C VAL A 13 -3.03 4.80 -7.38
N THR A 14 -1.88 5.43 -7.50
CA THR A 14 -0.92 5.12 -8.56
C THR A 14 0.52 5.43 -8.14
N PHE A 15 1.46 4.62 -8.62
CA PHE A 15 2.89 4.91 -8.51
C PHE A 15 3.31 6.01 -9.49
N ASN A 16 2.56 6.23 -10.57
CA ASN A 16 2.87 7.18 -11.62
C ASN A 16 2.12 8.50 -11.43
N LEU A 17 2.48 9.26 -10.40
CA LEU A 17 1.82 10.54 -10.13
C LEU A 17 1.96 11.54 -11.29
N LYS A 18 3.02 11.42 -12.07
CA LYS A 18 3.28 12.30 -13.23
C LYS A 18 2.24 12.14 -14.34
N ASP A 19 1.63 10.96 -14.48
CA ASP A 19 0.62 10.69 -15.49
C ASP A 19 -0.74 11.28 -15.10
N PHE A 20 -0.88 11.77 -13.86
CA PHE A 20 -2.11 12.32 -13.31
C PHE A 20 -1.82 13.66 -12.64
N PRO A 21 -1.53 14.75 -13.41
CA PRO A 21 -1.18 16.03 -12.83
C PRO A 21 -2.28 16.59 -11.90
N ASP A 22 -1.89 17.00 -10.71
CA ASP A 22 -2.81 17.49 -9.67
C ASP A 22 -3.73 18.60 -10.17
N ALA A 23 -3.19 19.56 -10.93
CA ALA A 23 -3.98 20.68 -11.43
C ALA A 23 -5.15 20.24 -12.31
N ILE A 24 -4.94 19.20 -13.12
CA ILE A 24 -5.99 18.68 -14.01
C ILE A 24 -6.97 17.83 -13.19
N MET A 25 -6.46 16.98 -12.29
CA MET A 25 -7.29 16.07 -11.52
C MET A 25 -8.17 16.81 -10.51
N ARG A 26 -7.68 17.88 -9.90
CA ARG A 26 -8.48 18.74 -9.02
C ARG A 26 -9.66 19.38 -9.74
N GLY A 27 -9.51 19.71 -11.00
CA GLY A 27 -10.62 20.25 -11.83
C GLY A 27 -11.78 19.27 -11.96
N HIS A 28 -11.51 17.96 -11.74
CA HIS A 28 -12.51 16.89 -11.75
C HIS A 28 -12.84 16.37 -10.37
N ASN A 29 -12.40 17.04 -9.30
CA ASN A 29 -12.54 16.59 -7.92
C ASN A 29 -11.93 15.19 -7.67
N ILE A 30 -10.81 14.90 -8.32
CA ILE A 30 -10.12 13.63 -8.18
C ILE A 30 -8.80 13.85 -7.44
N GLU A 31 -8.59 13.15 -6.35
CA GLU A 31 -7.33 13.10 -5.60
C GLU A 31 -6.42 12.04 -6.20
N VAL A 32 -5.13 12.36 -6.34
CA VAL A 32 -4.13 11.38 -6.78
C VAL A 32 -3.25 11.04 -5.60
N VAL A 33 -3.20 9.76 -5.26
CA VAL A 33 -2.53 9.27 -4.05
C VAL A 33 -1.49 8.22 -4.41
N HIS A 34 -0.30 8.35 -3.83
CA HIS A 34 0.72 7.31 -3.95
C HIS A 34 0.28 6.06 -3.17
N PRO A 35 0.51 4.83 -3.70
CA PRO A 35 0.10 3.60 -3.01
C PRO A 35 0.61 3.47 -1.58
N ASP A 36 1.85 3.92 -1.31
CA ASP A 36 2.42 3.87 0.03
C ASP A 36 1.62 4.74 1.01
N ASP A 37 1.31 5.98 0.61
CA ASP A 37 0.51 6.89 1.43
C ASP A 37 -0.91 6.35 1.65
N PHE A 38 -1.50 5.75 0.62
CA PHE A 38 -2.81 5.14 0.73
C PHE A 38 -2.82 3.99 1.74
N LEU A 39 -1.84 3.09 1.66
CA LEU A 39 -1.74 1.95 2.55
C LEU A 39 -1.42 2.35 3.99
N VAL A 40 -0.59 3.37 4.17
CA VAL A 40 -0.32 3.94 5.50
C VAL A 40 -1.62 4.47 6.12
N ALA A 41 -2.42 5.21 5.36
CA ALA A 41 -3.71 5.70 5.84
C ALA A 41 -4.66 4.57 6.20
N GLN A 42 -4.71 3.49 5.41
CA GLN A 42 -5.50 2.31 5.72
C GLN A 42 -5.02 1.64 7.01
N HIS A 43 -3.71 1.56 7.21
CA HIS A 43 -3.14 1.00 8.44
C HIS A 43 -3.51 1.83 9.67
N GLU A 44 -3.47 3.15 9.58
CA GLU A 44 -3.88 4.03 10.67
C GLU A 44 -5.36 3.89 11.00
N PHE A 45 -6.20 3.73 9.98
CA PHE A 45 -7.64 3.58 10.14
C PHE A 45 -8.03 2.21 10.72
N ALA A 46 -7.39 1.14 10.26
CA ALA A 46 -7.72 -0.24 10.66
C ALA A 46 -6.46 -1.10 10.78
N PRO A 47 -5.61 -0.88 11.82
CA PRO A 47 -4.33 -1.57 11.92
C PRO A 47 -4.44 -3.09 12.05
N ILE A 48 -5.42 -3.58 12.78
CA ILE A 48 -5.61 -5.02 12.96
C ILE A 48 -5.99 -5.68 11.63
N ARG A 49 -6.86 -5.05 10.86
CA ARG A 49 -7.25 -5.55 9.54
C ARG A 49 -6.08 -5.56 8.57
N MET A 50 -5.27 -4.50 8.58
CA MET A 50 -4.09 -4.42 7.74
C MET A 50 -3.10 -5.54 8.05
N LEU A 51 -2.80 -5.77 9.33
CA LEU A 51 -1.90 -6.83 9.76
C LEU A 51 -2.44 -8.20 9.38
N SER A 52 -3.74 -8.41 9.48
CA SER A 52 -4.41 -9.64 9.08
C SER A 52 -4.25 -9.92 7.59
N VAL A 53 -4.44 -8.90 6.75
CA VAL A 53 -4.27 -9.02 5.29
C VAL A 53 -2.82 -9.36 4.93
N VAL A 54 -1.85 -8.70 5.55
CA VAL A 54 -0.42 -8.96 5.31
C VAL A 54 -0.06 -10.37 5.75
N LYS A 55 -0.56 -10.81 6.89
CA LYS A 55 -0.34 -12.17 7.39
C LYS A 55 -0.89 -13.21 6.42
N GLU A 56 -2.08 -13.00 5.88
CA GLU A 56 -2.67 -13.88 4.86
C GLU A 56 -1.84 -13.90 3.57
N ASN A 57 -1.36 -12.74 3.14
CA ASN A 57 -0.51 -12.63 1.95
C ASN A 57 0.76 -13.44 2.13
N ARG A 58 1.42 -13.32 3.29
CA ARG A 58 2.61 -14.12 3.61
C ARG A 58 2.32 -15.62 3.58
N ALA A 59 1.18 -16.03 4.13
CA ALA A 59 0.80 -17.44 4.17
C ALA A 59 0.57 -18.05 2.79
N ARG A 60 0.21 -17.24 1.79
CA ARG A 60 0.03 -17.68 0.41
C ARG A 60 1.35 -17.90 -0.34
N LEU A 61 2.43 -17.26 0.12
CA LEU A 61 3.74 -17.34 -0.52
C LEU A 61 4.50 -18.57 0.00
N ARG A 62 4.16 -19.74 -0.53
CA ARG A 62 4.66 -21.03 -0.03
C ARG A 62 5.89 -21.57 -0.76
N LYS A 63 6.18 -21.07 -1.97
CA LYS A 63 7.26 -21.62 -2.80
C LYS A 63 8.05 -20.51 -3.49
N PRO A 64 9.15 -20.05 -2.89
CA PRO A 64 9.67 -20.41 -1.56
C PRO A 64 8.87 -19.72 -0.43
N PRO A 65 8.81 -20.30 0.76
CA PRO A 65 8.19 -19.64 1.90
C PRO A 65 9.01 -18.39 2.26
N ARG A 66 8.32 -17.33 2.66
CA ARG A 66 8.95 -16.07 3.01
C ARG A 66 8.72 -15.75 4.48
N SER A 67 9.78 -15.30 5.15
CA SER A 67 9.64 -14.74 6.48
C SER A 67 8.91 -13.40 6.42
N ALA A 68 8.40 -12.91 7.55
CA ALA A 68 7.79 -11.60 7.64
C ALA A 68 8.77 -10.51 7.22
N ALA A 69 10.05 -10.60 7.66
CA ALA A 69 11.08 -9.63 7.28
C ALA A 69 11.34 -9.61 5.77
N GLU A 70 11.36 -10.75 5.12
CA GLU A 70 11.55 -10.85 3.68
C GLU A 70 10.38 -10.24 2.91
N LEU A 71 9.15 -10.48 3.36
CA LEU A 71 7.97 -9.90 2.73
C LEU A 71 7.97 -8.38 2.86
N ILE A 72 8.30 -7.86 4.04
CA ILE A 72 8.42 -6.41 4.27
C ILE A 72 9.48 -5.81 3.36
N ALA A 73 10.64 -6.46 3.24
CA ALA A 73 11.70 -5.99 2.35
C ALA A 73 11.24 -5.94 0.88
N THR A 74 10.41 -6.91 0.47
CA THR A 74 9.81 -6.92 -0.87
C THR A 74 8.89 -5.71 -1.07
N TYR A 75 8.03 -5.41 -0.11
CA TYR A 75 7.17 -4.23 -0.18
C TYR A 75 7.98 -2.94 -0.30
N GLU A 76 9.03 -2.80 0.51
CA GLU A 76 9.91 -1.63 0.47
C GLU A 76 10.57 -1.48 -0.90
N ALA A 77 11.05 -2.58 -1.48
CA ALA A 77 11.65 -2.60 -2.80
C ALA A 77 10.66 -2.26 -3.92
N GLN A 78 9.38 -2.54 -3.71
CA GLN A 78 8.31 -2.23 -4.66
C GLN A 78 7.77 -0.81 -4.54
N GLY A 79 8.36 0.03 -3.70
CA GLY A 79 7.97 1.42 -3.56
C GLY A 79 7.01 1.71 -2.41
N LEU A 80 7.04 0.89 -1.37
CA LEU A 80 6.20 1.03 -0.17
C LEU A 80 7.07 1.17 1.10
N PRO A 81 7.98 2.16 1.17
CA PRO A 81 8.91 2.27 2.30
C PRO A 81 8.24 2.64 3.61
N GLN A 82 7.21 3.48 3.61
CA GLN A 82 6.51 3.87 4.84
C GLN A 82 5.71 2.71 5.40
N LEU A 83 5.01 1.97 4.54
CA LEU A 83 4.30 0.76 4.94
C LEU A 83 5.27 -0.25 5.51
N GLY A 84 6.42 -0.45 4.86
CA GLY A 84 7.46 -1.35 5.35
C GLY A 84 7.92 -1.00 6.75
N LYS A 85 8.15 0.28 7.02
CA LYS A 85 8.56 0.76 8.34
C LYS A 85 7.50 0.47 9.41
N LEU A 86 6.23 0.71 9.11
CA LEU A 86 5.14 0.41 10.03
C LEU A 86 5.02 -1.09 10.32
N LEU A 87 5.15 -1.93 9.29
CA LEU A 87 5.06 -3.37 9.45
C LEU A 87 6.24 -3.94 10.24
N ARG A 88 7.43 -3.35 10.14
CA ARG A 88 8.58 -3.77 10.93
C ARG A 88 8.34 -3.59 12.42
N SER A 89 7.62 -2.56 12.81
CA SER A 89 7.27 -2.33 14.22
C SER A 89 6.26 -3.34 14.75
N ALA A 90 5.56 -4.05 13.87
CA ALA A 90 4.56 -5.06 14.23
C ALA A 90 4.93 -6.45 13.70
N ILE A 91 6.20 -6.70 13.43
CA ILE A 91 6.66 -7.91 12.75
C ILE A 91 6.29 -9.20 13.49
N ALA A 92 6.20 -9.16 14.80
CA ALA A 92 5.82 -10.32 15.61
C ALA A 92 4.38 -10.78 15.36
N SER A 93 3.54 -9.89 14.80
CA SER A 93 2.14 -10.18 14.48
C SER A 93 1.96 -10.76 13.08
N LEU A 94 3.03 -10.87 12.32
CA LEU A 94 3.01 -11.36 10.95
C LEU A 94 3.58 -12.78 10.85
#